data_abfb2dcff4ff65eb057ba5565200bf5b
#
_entry.id   abfb2dcff4ff65eb057ba5565200bf5b
#
_cell.length_a   1.000
_cell.length_b   1.000
_cell.length_c   1.000
_cell.angle_alpha   90.00
_cell.angle_beta   90.00
_cell.angle_gamma   90.00
#
_symmetry.space_group_name_H-M   'P 1'
#
loop_
_entity.id
_entity.type
_entity.pdbx_description
1 polymer ?
#
loop_
_entity_poly.entity_id
_entity_poly.type
_entity_poly.pdbx_seq_one_letter_code
_entity_poly.pdbx_strand_id
1 'polypeptide(L)'
;MARIGLYTGSFDPLTNGHLDVICAASAFCDRIIVGIGTHPGKAPVFLPIERVAMVRAATTKGVMASVEVITFDGLAIDAARRVNASLIIRGLRDGTDFDYEMQMAGMNATMASRIQTVFVPASPEVRHITATLVRQIASMGGDVSGFVPAEVAQALREKFKS
;
A
#
# COMPACT_ATOMS: atom_id res chain seq x y z
N MET A 1 10.01 16.18 16.75
CA MET A 1 10.41 15.54 15.46
C MET A 1 9.17 14.93 14.82
N ALA A 2 8.99 15.12 13.52
CA ALA A 2 7.87 14.54 12.79
C ALA A 2 8.02 12.99 12.72
N ARG A 3 6.94 12.28 13.04
CA ARG A 3 6.85 10.83 12.91
C ARG A 3 6.54 10.48 11.45
N ILE A 4 7.55 9.98 10.74
CA ILE A 4 7.45 9.60 9.33
C ILE A 4 7.26 8.10 9.25
N GLY A 5 6.14 7.67 8.65
CA GLY A 5 5.85 6.28 8.36
C GLY A 5 5.98 5.97 6.87
N LEU A 6 6.67 4.88 6.53
CA LEU A 6 6.71 4.35 5.17
C LEU A 6 5.74 3.16 5.06
N TYR A 7 4.73 3.30 4.23
CA TYR A 7 3.80 2.22 3.90
C TYR A 7 4.17 1.62 2.55
N THR A 8 4.65 0.38 2.55
CA THR A 8 5.15 -0.29 1.35
C THR A 8 4.17 -1.29 0.78
N GLY A 9 4.12 -1.39 -0.54
CA GLY A 9 3.32 -2.36 -1.27
C GLY A 9 3.50 -2.22 -2.77
N SER A 10 2.88 -3.11 -3.54
CA SER A 10 2.86 -2.98 -5.00
C SER A 10 1.80 -2.01 -5.49
N PHE A 11 0.69 -1.87 -4.76
CA PHE A 11 -0.45 -0.99 -5.12
C PHE A 11 -0.87 -1.16 -6.59
N ASP A 12 -1.06 -2.39 -7.01
CA ASP A 12 -1.35 -2.77 -8.39
C ASP A 12 -2.67 -3.57 -8.51
N PRO A 13 -3.82 -2.89 -8.36
CA PRO A 13 -3.99 -1.46 -8.08
C PRO A 13 -4.08 -1.11 -6.60
N LEU A 14 -4.20 0.18 -6.32
CA LEU A 14 -4.66 0.70 -5.03
C LEU A 14 -6.07 0.19 -4.75
N THR A 15 -6.32 -0.28 -3.51
CA THR A 15 -7.64 -0.76 -3.07
C THR A 15 -8.16 0.05 -1.87
N ASN A 16 -9.45 -0.14 -1.55
CA ASN A 16 -10.03 0.46 -0.35
C ASN A 16 -9.35 -0.07 0.93
N GLY A 17 -8.82 -1.30 0.91
CA GLY A 17 -8.02 -1.82 2.02
C GLY A 17 -6.70 -1.06 2.23
N HIS A 18 -6.04 -0.66 1.16
CA HIS A 18 -4.84 0.19 1.26
C HIS A 18 -5.17 1.57 1.83
N LEU A 19 -6.27 2.18 1.39
CA LEU A 19 -6.71 3.48 1.91
C LEU A 19 -7.09 3.42 3.39
N ASP A 20 -7.70 2.33 3.84
CA ASP A 20 -8.01 2.09 5.24
C ASP A 20 -6.75 2.12 6.12
N VAL A 21 -5.69 1.44 5.69
CA VAL A 21 -4.39 1.47 6.38
C VAL A 21 -3.79 2.88 6.40
N ILE A 22 -3.83 3.61 5.28
CA ILE A 22 -3.31 4.99 5.21
C ILE A 22 -4.09 5.90 6.17
N CYS A 23 -5.41 5.78 6.17
CA CYS A 23 -6.28 6.55 7.07
C CYS A 23 -5.98 6.25 8.53
N ALA A 24 -5.89 4.98 8.92
CA ALA A 24 -5.56 4.59 10.28
C ALA A 24 -4.16 5.06 10.70
N ALA A 25 -3.17 4.96 9.79
CA ALA A 25 -1.81 5.43 10.06
C ALA A 25 -1.71 6.95 10.28
N SER A 26 -2.64 7.74 9.74
CA SER A 26 -2.69 9.17 9.95
C SER A 26 -2.95 9.56 11.41
N ALA A 27 -3.46 8.65 12.23
CA ALA A 27 -3.66 8.89 13.66
C ALA A 27 -2.35 8.90 14.47
N PHE A 28 -1.27 8.29 13.96
CA PHE A 28 0.00 8.18 14.68
C PHE A 28 1.22 8.64 13.88
N CYS A 29 1.07 8.99 12.61
CA CYS A 29 2.10 9.57 11.75
C CYS A 29 1.77 11.02 11.39
N ASP A 30 2.78 11.89 11.44
CA ASP A 30 2.68 13.27 10.95
C ASP A 30 2.82 13.33 9.43
N ARG A 31 3.62 12.42 8.85
CA ARG A 31 3.80 12.21 7.42
C ARG A 31 3.74 10.72 7.09
N ILE A 32 3.04 10.39 6.02
CA ILE A 32 2.99 9.04 5.48
C ILE A 32 3.61 9.07 4.08
N ILE A 33 4.56 8.19 3.86
CA ILE A 33 5.16 7.98 2.54
C ILE A 33 4.67 6.64 2.03
N VAL A 34 3.92 6.64 0.95
CA VAL A 34 3.51 5.43 0.26
C VAL A 34 4.63 5.02 -0.70
N GLY A 35 5.27 3.92 -0.39
CA GLY A 35 6.36 3.35 -1.18
C GLY A 35 5.83 2.27 -2.13
N ILE A 36 5.80 2.57 -3.43
CA ILE A 36 5.41 1.62 -4.46
C ILE A 36 6.62 0.81 -4.89
N GLY A 37 6.61 -0.49 -4.57
CA GLY A 37 7.66 -1.41 -4.98
C GLY A 37 7.61 -1.70 -6.48
N THR A 38 8.77 -1.59 -7.14
CA THR A 38 8.95 -1.89 -8.56
C THR A 38 9.91 -3.06 -8.70
N HIS A 39 9.38 -4.30 -8.58
CA HIS A 39 10.22 -5.47 -8.71
C HIS A 39 10.31 -5.94 -10.17
N PRO A 40 11.51 -6.07 -10.74
CA PRO A 40 11.68 -6.71 -12.05
C PRO A 40 11.21 -8.18 -11.97
N GLY A 41 10.44 -8.63 -12.96
CA GLY A 41 10.05 -10.03 -13.11
C GLY A 41 8.57 -10.37 -12.93
N LYS A 42 7.73 -9.45 -12.49
CA LYS A 42 6.26 -9.59 -12.56
C LYS A 42 5.72 -8.53 -13.51
N ALA A 43 4.97 -8.97 -14.53
CA ALA A 43 4.23 -8.04 -15.37
C ALA A 43 3.12 -7.37 -14.55
N PRO A 44 3.20 -6.08 -14.22
CA PRO A 44 2.16 -5.38 -13.49
C PRO A 44 0.96 -5.10 -14.41
N VAL A 45 -0.23 -4.92 -13.82
CA VAL A 45 -1.40 -4.43 -14.55
C VAL A 45 -1.21 -2.95 -14.90
N PHE A 46 -0.68 -2.18 -13.95
CA PHE A 46 -0.42 -0.76 -14.12
C PHE A 46 1.07 -0.44 -14.03
N LEU A 47 1.53 0.45 -14.88
CA LEU A 47 2.89 0.98 -14.82
C LEU A 47 3.11 1.73 -13.48
N PRO A 48 4.35 1.84 -12.99
CA PRO A 48 4.65 2.56 -11.75
C PRO A 48 4.08 3.98 -11.71
N ILE A 49 4.15 4.71 -12.82
CA ILE A 49 3.61 6.07 -12.92
C ILE A 49 2.09 6.12 -12.78
N GLU A 50 1.39 5.13 -13.33
CA GLU A 50 -0.07 5.00 -13.20
C GLU A 50 -0.46 4.74 -11.74
N ARG A 51 0.27 3.85 -11.06
CA ARG A 51 0.05 3.54 -9.64
C ARG A 51 0.30 4.73 -8.74
N VAL A 52 1.36 5.51 -9.00
CA VAL A 52 1.64 6.78 -8.29
C VAL A 52 0.48 7.76 -8.45
N ALA A 53 -0.04 7.92 -9.67
CA ALA A 53 -1.15 8.83 -9.94
C ALA A 53 -2.43 8.40 -9.20
N MET A 54 -2.73 7.10 -9.17
CA MET A 54 -3.89 6.55 -8.45
C MET A 54 -3.81 6.84 -6.94
N VAL A 55 -2.66 6.58 -6.33
CA VAL A 55 -2.48 6.83 -4.88
C VAL A 55 -2.61 8.33 -4.59
N ARG A 56 -1.98 9.19 -5.38
CA ARG A 56 -2.08 10.65 -5.20
C ARG A 56 -3.53 11.14 -5.31
N ALA A 57 -4.25 10.71 -6.34
CA ALA A 57 -5.65 11.11 -6.54
C ALA A 57 -6.55 10.67 -5.37
N ALA A 58 -6.36 9.46 -4.86
CA ALA A 58 -7.17 8.91 -3.79
C ALA A 58 -6.86 9.48 -2.40
N THR A 59 -5.64 10.00 -2.18
CA THR A 59 -5.21 10.51 -0.86
C THR A 59 -5.37 12.01 -0.68
N THR A 60 -5.83 12.73 -1.70
CA THR A 60 -6.10 14.18 -1.60
C THR A 60 -7.31 14.53 -0.72
N LYS A 61 -8.17 13.55 -0.41
CA LYS A 61 -9.41 13.76 0.35
C LYS A 61 -9.42 12.87 1.60
N GLY A 62 -9.65 13.46 2.78
CA GLY A 62 -9.99 12.72 3.99
C GLY A 62 -8.82 12.10 4.77
N VAL A 63 -7.57 12.35 4.41
CA VAL A 63 -6.39 11.92 5.18
C VAL A 63 -5.88 13.08 6.01
N MET A 64 -5.72 12.87 7.33
CA MET A 64 -5.27 13.92 8.26
C MET A 64 -3.77 14.19 8.17
N ALA A 65 -2.94 13.17 7.87
CA ALA A 65 -1.51 13.32 7.68
C ALA A 65 -1.15 13.74 6.25
N SER A 66 0.01 14.37 6.07
CA SER A 66 0.58 14.59 4.74
C SER A 66 0.96 13.26 4.11
N VAL A 67 0.47 12.99 2.90
CA VAL A 67 0.78 11.78 2.13
C VAL A 67 1.65 12.13 0.93
N GLU A 68 2.81 11.48 0.87
CA GLU A 68 3.72 11.53 -0.28
C GLU A 68 3.80 10.16 -0.93
N VAL A 69 4.12 10.11 -2.21
CA VAL A 69 4.23 8.83 -2.95
C VAL A 69 5.59 8.76 -3.63
N ILE A 70 6.29 7.66 -3.40
CA ILE A 70 7.56 7.35 -4.05
C ILE A 70 7.50 5.97 -4.72
N THR A 71 8.39 5.73 -5.65
CA THR A 71 8.71 4.39 -6.14
C THR A 71 10.05 3.94 -5.56
N PHE A 72 10.22 2.66 -5.35
CA PHE A 72 11.48 2.08 -4.94
C PHE A 72 11.66 0.67 -5.48
N ASP A 73 12.89 0.29 -5.68
CA ASP A 73 13.36 -1.06 -5.90
C ASP A 73 14.22 -1.51 -4.71
N GLY A 74 14.44 -2.78 -4.55
CA GLY A 74 15.25 -3.33 -3.45
C GLY A 74 14.51 -3.38 -2.10
N LEU A 75 15.26 -3.18 -1.02
CA LEU A 75 14.76 -3.40 0.34
C LEU A 75 13.90 -2.24 0.87
N ALA A 76 12.80 -2.57 1.53
CA ALA A 76 11.96 -1.59 2.21
C ALA A 76 12.73 -0.77 3.27
N ILE A 77 13.69 -1.40 3.94
CA ILE A 77 14.58 -0.74 4.91
C ILE A 77 15.41 0.38 4.27
N ASP A 78 15.94 0.15 3.07
CA ASP A 78 16.75 1.16 2.38
C ASP A 78 15.87 2.30 1.86
N ALA A 79 14.65 1.99 1.41
CA ALA A 79 13.66 3.01 1.11
C ALA A 79 13.30 3.84 2.36
N ALA A 80 13.11 3.19 3.50
CA ALA A 80 12.80 3.88 4.77
C ALA A 80 13.95 4.81 5.21
N ARG A 81 15.19 4.35 5.13
CA ARG A 81 16.38 5.19 5.42
C ARG A 81 16.46 6.41 4.51
N ARG A 82 16.22 6.21 3.22
CA ARG A 82 16.29 7.29 2.19
C ARG A 82 15.30 8.41 2.45
N VAL A 83 14.13 8.09 3.01
CA VAL A 83 13.08 9.09 3.32
C VAL A 83 13.06 9.49 4.79
N ASN A 84 14.04 9.07 5.60
CA ASN A 84 14.11 9.30 7.02
C ASN A 84 12.86 8.81 7.80
N ALA A 85 12.25 7.72 7.35
CA ALA A 85 11.15 7.10 8.05
C ALA A 85 11.66 6.35 9.29
N SER A 86 11.01 6.56 10.43
CA SER A 86 11.25 5.81 11.66
C SER A 86 10.34 4.60 11.80
N LEU A 87 9.28 4.53 10.99
CA LEU A 87 8.28 3.48 11.02
C LEU A 87 8.12 2.86 9.61
N ILE A 88 8.00 1.53 9.56
CA ILE A 88 7.43 0.81 8.42
C ILE A 88 6.02 0.39 8.81
N ILE A 89 5.04 0.78 8.01
CA ILE A 89 3.62 0.49 8.23
C ILE A 89 3.24 -0.72 7.40
N ARG A 90 2.57 -1.69 8.01
CA ARG A 90 2.06 -2.89 7.35
C ARG A 90 0.62 -3.14 7.76
N GLY A 91 -0.27 -3.33 6.78
CA GLY A 91 -1.64 -3.74 7.02
C GLY A 91 -1.73 -5.24 7.31
N LEU A 92 -2.62 -5.61 8.20
CA LEU A 92 -2.93 -7.01 8.52
C LEU A 92 -4.40 -7.31 8.27
N ARG A 93 -4.70 -8.35 7.50
CA ARG A 93 -6.07 -8.82 7.22
C ARG A 93 -6.45 -10.04 8.05
N ASP A 94 -5.50 -10.94 8.27
CA ASP A 94 -5.70 -12.23 8.94
C ASP A 94 -4.43 -12.77 9.59
N GLY A 95 -4.53 -13.94 10.19
CA GLY A 95 -3.41 -14.60 10.85
C GLY A 95 -2.29 -15.03 9.90
N THR A 96 -2.61 -15.36 8.65
CA THR A 96 -1.61 -15.74 7.63
C THR A 96 -0.75 -14.54 7.24
N ASP A 97 -1.36 -13.36 7.06
CA ASP A 97 -0.63 -12.11 6.88
C ASP A 97 0.30 -11.86 8.08
N PHE A 98 -0.22 -12.05 9.30
CA PHE A 98 0.52 -11.78 10.52
C PHE A 98 1.78 -12.64 10.64
N ASP A 99 1.69 -13.94 10.38
CA ASP A 99 2.83 -14.84 10.48
C ASP A 99 3.97 -14.42 9.55
N TYR A 100 3.65 -14.09 8.30
CA TYR A 100 4.63 -13.60 7.33
C TYR A 100 5.20 -12.24 7.73
N GLU A 101 4.35 -11.31 8.12
CA GLU A 101 4.75 -9.94 8.47
C GLU A 101 5.62 -9.91 9.73
N MET A 102 5.38 -10.80 10.70
CA MET A 102 6.23 -10.95 11.89
C MET A 102 7.65 -11.41 11.53
N GLN A 103 7.79 -12.34 10.60
CA GLN A 103 9.11 -12.77 10.12
C GLN A 103 9.84 -11.61 9.42
N MET A 104 9.15 -10.89 8.54
CA MET A 104 9.74 -9.72 7.88
C MET A 104 10.12 -8.62 8.86
N ALA A 105 9.28 -8.34 9.86
CA ALA A 105 9.57 -7.35 10.90
C ALA A 105 10.83 -7.72 11.69
N GLY A 106 11.00 -8.99 12.04
CA GLY A 106 12.19 -9.49 12.73
C GLY A 106 13.47 -9.32 11.88
N MET A 107 13.41 -9.67 10.60
CA MET A 107 14.53 -9.49 9.67
C MET A 107 14.87 -7.98 9.51
N ASN A 108 13.87 -7.16 9.34
CA ASN A 108 14.03 -5.71 9.23
C ASN A 108 14.66 -5.09 10.50
N ALA A 109 14.21 -5.50 11.68
CA ALA A 109 14.76 -5.00 12.95
C ALA A 109 16.24 -5.38 13.12
N THR A 110 16.65 -6.54 12.65
CA THR A 110 18.06 -6.96 12.65
C THR A 110 18.91 -6.07 11.73
N MET A 111 18.39 -5.73 10.55
CA MET A 111 19.11 -4.89 9.57
C MET A 111 19.10 -3.40 9.92
N ALA A 112 18.07 -2.94 10.64
CA ALA A 112 17.88 -1.51 10.97
C ALA A 112 17.12 -1.33 12.29
N SER A 113 17.80 -1.47 13.41
CA SER A 113 17.23 -1.45 14.75
C SER A 113 16.48 -0.16 15.13
N ARG A 114 16.72 0.94 14.43
CA ARG A 114 16.05 2.24 14.64
C ARG A 114 14.74 2.41 13.87
N ILE A 115 14.43 1.48 12.96
CA ILE A 115 13.19 1.50 12.16
C ILE A 115 12.26 0.43 12.72
N GLN A 116 11.11 0.85 13.24
CA GLN A 116 10.13 -0.06 13.83
C GLN A 116 9.06 -0.43 12.83
N THR A 117 8.61 -1.68 12.83
CA THR A 117 7.43 -2.09 12.08
C THR A 117 6.19 -1.93 12.93
N VAL A 118 5.18 -1.26 12.38
CA VAL A 118 3.87 -1.07 13.00
C VAL A 118 2.82 -1.79 12.17
N PHE A 119 2.05 -2.66 12.81
CA PHE A 119 0.95 -3.37 12.18
C PHE A 119 -0.37 -2.64 12.38
N VAL A 120 -1.11 -2.49 11.30
CA VAL A 120 -2.44 -1.86 11.29
C VAL A 120 -3.46 -2.93 10.91
N PRO A 121 -4.35 -3.33 11.82
CA PRO A 121 -5.42 -4.26 11.48
C PRO A 121 -6.37 -3.64 10.46
N ALA A 122 -6.75 -4.40 9.45
CA ALA A 122 -7.74 -3.98 8.48
C ALA A 122 -9.12 -3.87 9.15
N SER A 123 -9.86 -2.81 8.83
CA SER A 123 -11.25 -2.66 9.25
C SER A 123 -12.11 -3.81 8.70
N PRO A 124 -13.16 -4.26 9.41
CA PRO A 124 -14.00 -5.38 8.99
C PRO A 124 -14.56 -5.23 7.57
N GLU A 125 -14.90 -4.01 7.17
CA GLU A 125 -15.52 -3.67 5.89
C GLU A 125 -14.59 -3.90 4.69
N VAL A 126 -13.27 -3.91 4.90
CA VAL A 126 -12.25 -4.01 3.82
C VAL A 126 -11.33 -5.22 3.97
N ARG A 127 -11.46 -5.98 5.04
CA ARG A 127 -10.57 -7.09 5.37
C ARG A 127 -10.51 -8.18 4.29
N HIS A 128 -11.58 -8.39 3.56
CA HIS A 128 -11.68 -9.37 2.48
C HIS A 128 -11.08 -8.90 1.15
N ILE A 129 -10.73 -7.61 1.04
CA ILE A 129 -10.24 -7.03 -0.22
C ILE A 129 -8.76 -7.33 -0.40
N THR A 130 -8.43 -7.98 -1.52
CA THR A 130 -7.05 -8.19 -1.96
C THR A 130 -6.86 -7.68 -3.39
N ALA A 131 -5.70 -7.07 -3.66
CA ALA A 131 -5.39 -6.61 -5.02
C ALA A 131 -5.38 -7.76 -6.03
N THR A 132 -4.96 -8.96 -5.62
CA THR A 132 -4.98 -10.17 -6.47
C THR A 132 -6.39 -10.52 -6.91
N LEU A 133 -7.37 -10.57 -6.00
CA LEU A 133 -8.76 -10.85 -6.34
C LEU A 133 -9.39 -9.73 -7.15
N VAL A 134 -9.07 -8.48 -6.85
CA VAL A 134 -9.54 -7.32 -7.64
C VAL A 134 -9.09 -7.46 -9.11
N ARG A 135 -7.80 -7.74 -9.34
CA ARG A 135 -7.28 -7.98 -10.69
C ARG A 135 -7.98 -9.14 -11.39
N GLN A 136 -8.18 -10.24 -10.69
CA GLN A 136 -8.84 -11.42 -11.22
C GLN A 136 -10.29 -11.11 -11.64
N ILE A 137 -11.06 -10.48 -10.76
CA ILE A 137 -12.45 -10.09 -11.03
C ILE A 137 -12.52 -9.14 -12.23
N ALA A 138 -11.68 -8.10 -12.24
CA ALA A 138 -11.64 -7.12 -13.33
C ALA A 138 -11.27 -7.76 -14.67
N SER A 139 -10.30 -8.69 -14.69
CA SER A 139 -9.89 -9.38 -15.91
C SER A 139 -10.98 -10.26 -16.52
N MET A 140 -11.94 -10.70 -15.71
CA MET A 140 -13.11 -11.47 -16.13
C MET A 140 -14.34 -10.57 -16.40
N GLY A 141 -14.19 -9.25 -16.41
CA GLY A 141 -15.27 -8.30 -16.67
C GLY A 141 -16.21 -8.04 -15.48
N GLY A 142 -15.83 -8.48 -14.26
CA GLY A 142 -16.63 -8.25 -13.06
C GLY A 142 -16.53 -6.80 -12.55
N ASP A 143 -17.57 -6.37 -11.82
CA ASP A 143 -17.60 -5.04 -11.20
C ASP A 143 -16.74 -5.03 -9.94
N VAL A 144 -15.76 -4.12 -9.90
CA VAL A 144 -14.83 -3.93 -8.77
C VAL A 144 -15.07 -2.63 -8.01
N SER A 145 -16.14 -1.90 -8.32
CA SER A 145 -16.42 -0.57 -7.76
C SER A 145 -16.57 -0.55 -6.23
N GLY A 146 -16.95 -1.70 -5.63
CA GLY A 146 -17.03 -1.86 -4.17
C GLY A 146 -15.68 -2.09 -3.48
N PHE A 147 -14.59 -2.31 -4.22
CA PHE A 147 -13.30 -2.73 -3.66
C PHE A 147 -12.20 -1.69 -3.85
N VAL A 148 -12.38 -0.77 -4.78
CA VAL A 148 -11.38 0.22 -5.16
C VAL A 148 -11.99 1.61 -5.33
N PRO A 149 -11.18 2.69 -5.27
CA PRO A 149 -11.66 4.02 -5.62
C PRO A 149 -12.24 4.10 -7.04
N ALA A 150 -13.14 5.03 -7.29
CA ALA A 150 -13.85 5.16 -8.56
C ALA A 150 -12.92 5.31 -9.76
N GLU A 151 -11.86 6.09 -9.63
CA GLU A 151 -10.84 6.31 -10.66
C GLU A 151 -10.08 5.01 -10.99
N VAL A 152 -9.81 4.20 -9.97
CA VAL A 152 -9.15 2.90 -10.13
C VAL A 152 -10.09 1.90 -10.81
N ALA A 153 -11.38 1.89 -10.43
CA ALA A 153 -12.38 1.04 -11.09
C ALA A 153 -12.51 1.38 -12.57
N GLN A 154 -12.50 2.66 -12.93
CA GLN A 154 -12.52 3.09 -14.32
C GLN A 154 -11.25 2.65 -15.05
N ALA A 155 -10.07 2.86 -14.49
CA ALA A 155 -8.80 2.46 -15.09
C ALA A 155 -8.74 0.94 -15.34
N LEU A 156 -9.26 0.12 -14.41
CA LEU A 156 -9.34 -1.33 -14.58
C LEU A 156 -10.28 -1.71 -15.73
N ARG A 157 -11.44 -1.07 -15.82
CA ARG A 157 -12.36 -1.30 -16.96
C ARG A 157 -11.70 -0.98 -18.30
N GLU A 158 -10.97 0.13 -18.37
CA GLU A 158 -10.26 0.52 -19.59
C GLU A 158 -9.13 -0.45 -19.94
N LYS A 159 -8.39 -0.92 -18.91
CA LYS A 159 -7.26 -1.84 -19.09
C LYS A 159 -7.69 -3.21 -19.60
N PHE A 160 -8.87 -3.70 -19.19
CA PHE A 160 -9.39 -5.02 -19.55
C PHE A 160 -10.54 -4.98 -20.57
N LYS A 161 -10.79 -3.83 -21.19
CA LYS A 161 -11.66 -3.78 -22.37
C LYS A 161 -11.02 -4.59 -23.49
N SER A 162 -11.75 -5.60 -23.94
CA SER A 162 -11.43 -6.40 -25.12
C SER A 162 -11.69 -5.61 -26.38
#